data_df38166d1348e986ee24a466503d886a
#
_entry.id   df38166d1348e986ee24a466503d886a
#
_cell.length_a   1.000
_cell.length_b   1.000
_cell.length_c   1.000
_cell.angle_alpha   90.00
_cell.angle_beta   90.00
_cell.angle_gamma   90.00
#
_symmetry.space_group_name_H-M   'P 1'
#
loop_
_entity.id
_entity.type
_entity.pdbx_description
1 polymer ?
#
loop_
_entity_poly.entity_id
_entity_poly.type
_entity_poly.pdbx_seq_one_letter_code
_entity_poly.pdbx_strand_id
1 'polypeptide(L)'
;MEIEEYYDKIYRYCYYKVGNKTLAEDLTQETFLKYLKSTCTRPEHYLYTIARNLCIDEYRKVKTVSLEEETVEPADGGFEQSVVDREAVAKALGKLSEEDRELMILRFVNDESLSEICKITGLSRFALYRRLNNAKSELVKYLEE
;
A
#
# COMPACT_ATOMS: atom_id res chain seq x y z
N MET A 1 11.03 -12.28 14.66
CA MET A 1 10.34 -11.33 13.97
C MET A 1 10.90 -9.97 14.17
N GLU A 2 11.29 -9.32 13.14
CA GLU A 2 11.90 -8.07 13.26
C GLU A 2 10.88 -6.99 13.03
N ILE A 3 10.65 -6.21 14.02
CA ILE A 3 9.72 -5.13 13.90
C ILE A 3 10.11 -4.16 12.82
N GLU A 4 11.39 -3.97 12.61
CA GLU A 4 11.82 -3.04 11.60
C GLU A 4 11.42 -3.45 10.20
N GLU A 5 11.43 -4.74 9.92
CA GLU A 5 11.03 -5.19 8.62
C GLU A 5 9.56 -4.93 8.39
N TYR A 6 8.74 -5.16 9.41
CA TYR A 6 7.33 -4.93 9.28
C TYR A 6 7.04 -3.43 9.17
N TYR A 7 7.82 -2.63 9.87
CA TYR A 7 7.61 -1.18 9.80
C TYR A 7 7.85 -0.70 8.36
N ASP A 8 8.91 -1.16 7.73
CA ASP A 8 9.20 -0.76 6.37
C ASP A 8 8.12 -1.21 5.41
N LYS A 9 7.62 -2.42 5.58
CA LYS A 9 6.57 -2.92 4.72
C LYS A 9 5.30 -2.11 4.86
N ILE A 10 4.91 -1.79 6.08
CA ILE A 10 3.70 -1.04 6.31
C ILE A 10 3.86 0.40 5.82
N TYR A 11 5.05 0.97 6.00
CA TYR A 11 5.29 2.32 5.51
C TYR A 11 5.18 2.37 4.00
N ARG A 12 5.79 1.42 3.27
CA ARG A 12 5.70 1.41 1.82
C ARG A 12 4.27 1.22 1.36
N TYR A 13 3.53 0.35 2.06
CA TYR A 13 2.14 0.11 1.73
C TYR A 13 1.34 1.42 1.86
N CYS A 14 1.51 2.11 2.97
CA CYS A 14 0.78 3.35 3.19
C CYS A 14 1.22 4.43 2.20
N TYR A 15 2.52 4.51 1.93
CA TYR A 15 3.00 5.54 1.03
C TYR A 15 2.40 5.39 -0.36
N TYR A 16 2.40 4.18 -0.89
CA TYR A 16 1.87 3.99 -2.23
C TYR A 16 0.34 4.06 -2.27
N LYS A 17 -0.29 3.88 -1.12
CA LYS A 17 -1.74 4.01 -1.09
C LYS A 17 -2.18 5.46 -1.00
N VAL A 18 -1.53 6.27 -0.20
CA VAL A 18 -1.98 7.65 0.00
C VAL A 18 -1.15 8.69 -0.75
N GLY A 19 0.03 8.34 -1.19
CA GLY A 19 0.84 9.25 -1.99
C GLY A 19 1.45 10.41 -1.25
N ASN A 20 1.55 10.34 0.05
CA ASN A 20 2.08 11.44 0.83
C ASN A 20 2.99 10.89 1.91
N LYS A 21 4.22 11.35 1.95
CA LYS A 21 5.21 10.83 2.87
C LYS A 21 4.85 11.06 4.33
N THR A 22 4.48 12.25 4.69
CA THR A 22 4.17 12.57 6.07
C THR A 22 2.95 11.80 6.54
N LEU A 23 1.93 11.73 5.71
CA LEU A 23 0.74 10.99 6.06
C LEU A 23 1.06 9.51 6.19
N ALA A 24 1.90 8.98 5.32
CA ALA A 24 2.27 7.57 5.40
C ALA A 24 2.99 7.27 6.71
N GLU A 25 3.85 8.17 7.16
CA GLU A 25 4.53 7.99 8.42
C GLU A 25 3.53 7.97 9.57
N ASP A 26 2.58 8.88 9.55
CA ASP A 26 1.59 8.95 10.62
C ASP A 26 0.73 7.68 10.63
N LEU A 27 0.31 7.24 9.47
CA LEU A 27 -0.53 6.05 9.38
C LEU A 27 0.24 4.81 9.82
N THR A 28 1.53 4.75 9.51
CA THR A 28 2.34 3.62 9.92
C THR A 28 2.48 3.59 11.43
N GLN A 29 2.75 4.74 12.05
CA GLN A 29 2.88 4.79 13.49
C GLN A 29 1.57 4.40 14.15
N GLU A 30 0.47 4.89 13.64
CA GLU A 30 -0.81 4.56 14.23
C GLU A 30 -1.13 3.09 14.07
N THR A 31 -0.73 2.49 12.96
CA THR A 31 -0.93 1.07 12.73
C THR A 31 -0.23 0.26 13.82
N PHE A 32 1.02 0.60 14.10
CA PHE A 32 1.76 -0.14 15.11
C PHE A 32 1.23 0.11 16.52
N LEU A 33 0.76 1.32 16.80
CA LEU A 33 0.17 1.58 18.09
C LEU A 33 -1.08 0.74 18.29
N LYS A 34 -1.91 0.64 17.28
CA LYS A 34 -3.11 -0.18 17.38
C LYS A 34 -2.75 -1.65 17.52
N TYR A 35 -1.74 -2.08 16.78
CA TYR A 35 -1.34 -3.48 16.88
C TYR A 35 -0.84 -3.81 18.29
N LEU A 36 -0.07 -2.91 18.89
CA LEU A 36 0.46 -3.18 20.20
C LEU A 36 -0.61 -3.22 21.27
N LYS A 37 -1.73 -2.57 21.03
CA LYS A 37 -2.82 -2.63 21.99
C LYS A 37 -3.68 -3.85 21.80
N SER A 38 -3.47 -4.60 20.74
CA SER A 38 -4.29 -5.76 20.47
C SER A 38 -3.68 -6.99 21.10
N THR A 39 -4.44 -8.07 21.12
CA THR A 39 -3.92 -9.31 21.64
C THR A 39 -3.58 -10.27 20.52
N CYS A 40 -3.54 -9.78 19.30
CA CYS A 40 -3.32 -10.64 18.17
C CYS A 40 -1.87 -11.08 18.09
N THR A 41 -1.63 -12.33 17.75
CA THR A 41 -0.29 -12.85 17.68
C THR A 41 0.19 -13.03 16.25
N ARG A 42 -0.61 -12.65 15.25
CA ARG A 42 -0.19 -12.81 13.88
C ARG A 42 0.04 -11.45 13.26
N PRO A 43 1.23 -10.91 13.39
CA PRO A 43 1.48 -9.54 12.98
C PRO A 43 1.32 -9.27 11.51
N GLU A 44 1.77 -10.21 10.68
CA GLU A 44 1.76 -9.92 9.28
C GLU A 44 0.41 -9.57 8.74
N HIS A 45 -0.55 -10.41 9.00
CA HIS A 45 -1.86 -10.21 8.47
C HIS A 45 -2.58 -9.06 9.16
N TYR A 46 -2.45 -9.00 10.45
CA TYR A 46 -3.19 -8.01 11.22
C TYR A 46 -2.68 -6.60 10.99
N LEU A 47 -1.38 -6.43 10.81
CA LEU A 47 -0.84 -5.12 10.52
C LEU A 47 -1.40 -4.57 9.21
N TYR A 48 -1.48 -5.41 8.18
CA TYR A 48 -2.04 -4.95 6.92
C TYR A 48 -3.52 -4.61 7.06
N THR A 49 -4.25 -5.36 7.87
CA THR A 49 -5.67 -5.07 8.08
C THR A 49 -5.84 -3.70 8.75
N ILE A 50 -5.06 -3.42 9.77
CA ILE A 50 -5.14 -2.13 10.44
C ILE A 50 -4.75 -1.01 9.48
N ALA A 51 -3.65 -1.20 8.77
CA ALA A 51 -3.17 -0.16 7.85
C ALA A 51 -4.18 0.10 6.76
N ARG A 52 -4.79 -0.96 6.24
CA ARG A 52 -5.80 -0.78 5.19
C ARG A 52 -6.97 0.06 5.69
N ASN A 53 -7.45 -0.25 6.88
CA ASN A 53 -8.58 0.47 7.42
C ASN A 53 -8.24 1.95 7.66
N LEU A 54 -7.04 2.22 8.14
CA LEU A 54 -6.63 3.59 8.36
C LEU A 54 -6.48 4.34 7.04
N CYS A 55 -5.96 3.69 6.01
CA CYS A 55 -5.83 4.33 4.72
C CYS A 55 -7.19 4.62 4.10
N ILE A 56 -8.14 3.72 4.26
CA ILE A 56 -9.47 3.93 3.74
C ILE A 56 -10.13 5.11 4.44
N ASP A 57 -9.97 5.20 5.75
CA ASP A 57 -10.55 6.31 6.48
C ASP A 57 -9.95 7.63 6.03
N GLU A 58 -8.65 7.66 5.80
CA GLU A 58 -8.02 8.87 5.35
C GLU A 58 -8.48 9.24 3.95
N TYR A 59 -8.67 8.26 3.11
CA TYR A 59 -9.12 8.50 1.78
C TYR A 59 -10.50 9.14 1.80
N ARG A 60 -11.37 8.68 2.67
CA ARG A 60 -12.70 9.23 2.78
C ARG A 60 -12.64 10.68 3.26
N LYS A 61 -11.74 10.99 4.18
CA LYS A 61 -11.61 12.33 4.64
C LYS A 61 -11.17 13.26 3.54
N VAL A 62 -10.20 12.85 2.76
CA VAL A 62 -9.69 13.67 1.71
C VAL A 62 -10.78 13.92 0.67
N LYS A 63 -11.61 12.94 0.44
CA LYS A 63 -12.66 13.12 -0.54
C LYS A 63 -13.65 14.16 -0.11
N THR A 64 -13.90 14.28 1.16
CA THR A 64 -14.87 15.26 1.58
C THR A 64 -14.30 16.64 1.70
N VAL A 65 -13.03 16.76 1.93
CA VAL A 65 -12.46 18.05 2.09
C VAL A 65 -11.92 18.62 0.84
N SER A 66 -11.79 17.97 -0.19
CA SER A 66 -11.40 18.48 -1.37
C SER A 66 -10.35 19.14 -1.64
N LEU A 67 -9.89 19.08 -2.45
CA LEU A 67 -9.53 19.48 -3.51
C LEU A 67 -8.33 20.23 -3.61
N GLU A 68 -7.51 20.28 -2.75
CA GLU A 68 -6.39 20.96 -2.94
C GLU A 68 -5.46 20.05 -3.52
N GLU A 69 -4.72 20.34 -4.48
CA GLU A 69 -3.84 19.54 -5.02
C GLU A 69 -2.79 19.17 -4.16
N GLU A 70 -2.54 18.02 -3.82
CA GLU A 70 -1.53 17.67 -3.05
C GLU A 70 -0.37 17.34 -3.82
N THR A 71 0.70 17.93 -3.61
CA THR A 71 1.90 17.57 -4.29
C THR A 71 2.39 16.35 -3.62
N VAL A 72 2.61 15.36 -4.34
CA VAL A 72 3.13 14.15 -3.85
C VAL A 72 4.57 14.36 -3.49
N GLU A 73 4.94 14.18 -2.27
CA GLU A 73 6.30 14.34 -1.87
C GLU A 73 7.01 13.05 -2.06
N PRO A 74 8.16 13.03 -2.62
CA PRO A 74 8.89 11.80 -2.82
C PRO A 74 9.33 11.20 -1.52
N ALA A 75 9.28 9.94 -1.43
CA ALA A 75 9.70 9.26 -0.25
C ALA A 75 11.20 9.25 -0.23
N ASP A 76 11.78 9.61 0.83
CA ASP A 76 13.14 9.65 0.91
C ASP A 76 13.68 8.41 1.33
N GLY A 77 14.62 8.03 0.80
CA GLY A 77 15.33 6.98 1.17
C GLY A 77 14.88 5.74 1.43
N GLY A 78 15.38 4.90 1.65
CA GLY A 78 15.04 3.67 1.97
C GLY A 78 14.90 2.71 0.95
N PHE A 79 14.59 2.80 -0.15
CA PHE A 79 14.25 1.96 -1.01
C PHE A 79 14.93 2.21 -2.17
N GLU A 80 15.88 1.53 -2.45
CA GLU A 80 16.61 1.75 -3.48
C GLU A 80 16.24 1.37 -4.73
N GLN A 81 15.34 1.40 -5.29
CA GLN A 81 14.97 1.15 -6.49
C GLN A 81 15.55 2.02 -7.41
N SER A 82 15.65 1.67 -8.48
CA SER A 82 16.18 2.49 -9.43
C SER A 82 15.38 3.67 -9.39
N VAL A 83 16.00 4.58 -9.25
CA VAL A 83 15.47 5.74 -8.99
C VAL A 83 14.47 6.25 -9.84
N VAL A 84 14.51 5.98 -11.03
CA VAL A 84 13.68 6.51 -11.91
C VAL A 84 12.39 6.36 -11.57
N ASP A 85 12.10 5.45 -10.84
CA ASP A 85 10.87 5.09 -10.94
C ASP A 85 9.99 5.20 -9.80
N ARG A 86 10.42 5.63 -8.66
CA ARG A 86 9.51 5.67 -7.55
C ARG A 86 8.35 6.59 -7.78
N GLU A 87 8.60 7.75 -8.30
CA GLU A 87 7.52 8.69 -8.54
C GLU A 87 6.64 8.24 -9.67
N ALA A 88 7.25 7.69 -10.71
CA ALA A 88 6.47 7.19 -11.83
C ALA A 88 5.57 6.03 -11.40
N VAL A 89 6.11 5.15 -10.58
CA VAL A 89 5.33 4.03 -10.09
C VAL A 89 4.20 4.52 -9.19
N ALA A 90 4.48 5.48 -8.33
CA ALA A 90 3.45 6.00 -7.45
C ALA A 90 2.33 6.67 -8.25
N LYS A 91 2.69 7.39 -9.31
CA LYS A 91 1.68 8.02 -10.11
C LYS A 91 0.87 6.99 -10.86
N ALA A 92 1.50 6.00 -11.41
CA ALA A 92 0.79 4.96 -12.15
C ALA A 92 -0.13 4.17 -11.22
N LEU A 93 0.34 3.88 -10.01
CA LEU A 93 -0.49 3.18 -9.05
C LEU A 93 -1.69 4.03 -8.67
N GLY A 94 -1.50 5.34 -8.60
CA GLY A 94 -2.60 6.22 -8.27
C GLY A 94 -3.71 6.23 -9.30
N LYS A 95 -3.43 5.76 -10.52
CA LYS A 95 -4.45 5.72 -11.54
C LYS A 95 -5.25 4.43 -11.52
N LEU A 96 -4.82 3.46 -10.77
CA LEU A 96 -5.56 2.21 -10.67
C LEU A 96 -6.70 2.37 -9.67
N SER A 97 -7.68 1.47 -9.74
CA SER A 97 -8.71 1.45 -8.73
C SER A 97 -8.06 1.13 -7.39
N GLU A 98 -8.76 1.43 -6.31
CA GLU A 98 -8.18 1.20 -5.01
C GLU A 98 -7.88 -0.26 -4.79
N GLU A 99 -8.73 -1.15 -5.23
CA GLU A 99 -8.51 -2.56 -5.06
C GLU A 99 -7.33 -3.06 -5.87
N ASP A 100 -7.21 -2.61 -7.10
CA ASP A 100 -6.10 -3.04 -7.93
C ASP A 100 -4.79 -2.46 -7.41
N ARG A 101 -4.83 -1.22 -6.92
CA ARG A 101 -3.65 -0.61 -6.34
C ARG A 101 -3.16 -1.42 -5.16
N GLU A 102 -4.08 -1.84 -4.30
CA GLU A 102 -3.70 -2.62 -3.14
C GLU A 102 -3.02 -3.93 -3.54
N LEU A 103 -3.57 -4.63 -4.52
CA LEU A 103 -2.99 -5.89 -4.94
C LEU A 103 -1.60 -5.69 -5.51
N MET A 104 -1.41 -4.64 -6.29
CA MET A 104 -0.11 -4.38 -6.87
C MET A 104 0.92 -3.99 -5.81
N ILE A 105 0.50 -3.21 -4.81
CA ILE A 105 1.41 -2.86 -3.74
C ILE A 105 1.82 -4.11 -2.96
N LEU A 106 0.88 -4.94 -2.61
CA LEU A 106 1.20 -6.11 -1.83
C LEU A 106 2.11 -7.06 -2.60
N ARG A 107 1.84 -7.24 -3.86
CA ARG A 107 2.59 -8.23 -4.63
C ARG A 107 3.93 -7.72 -5.12
N PHE A 108 3.96 -6.53 -5.68
CA PHE A 108 5.17 -6.08 -6.34
C PHE A 108 6.02 -5.10 -5.54
N VAL A 109 5.43 -4.33 -4.68
CA VAL A 109 6.21 -3.44 -3.84
C VAL A 109 6.68 -4.18 -2.58
N ASN A 110 5.78 -4.88 -1.93
CA ASN A 110 6.11 -5.56 -0.70
C ASN A 110 6.45 -7.03 -0.86
N ASP A 111 6.33 -7.54 -2.06
CA ASP A 111 6.75 -8.90 -2.37
C ASP A 111 6.07 -9.95 -1.51
N GLU A 112 4.83 -9.76 -1.19
CA GLU A 112 4.12 -10.75 -0.40
C GLU A 112 3.75 -11.95 -1.27
N SER A 113 3.66 -13.12 -0.66
CA SER A 113 3.32 -14.31 -1.40
C SER A 113 1.86 -14.28 -1.79
N LEU A 114 1.49 -15.05 -2.79
CA LEU A 114 0.10 -15.12 -3.19
C LEU A 114 -0.77 -15.64 -2.05
N SER A 115 -0.23 -16.58 -1.29
CA SER A 115 -0.96 -17.13 -0.17
C SER A 115 -1.24 -16.06 0.87
N GLU A 116 -0.25 -15.23 1.16
CA GLU A 116 -0.43 -14.20 2.14
C GLU A 116 -1.42 -13.14 1.64
N ILE A 117 -1.36 -12.81 0.37
CA ILE A 117 -2.27 -11.83 -0.20
C ILE A 117 -3.71 -12.35 -0.13
N CYS A 118 -3.91 -13.64 -0.36
CA CYS A 118 -5.24 -14.21 -0.23
C CYS A 118 -5.75 -14.06 1.19
N LYS A 119 -4.88 -14.23 2.17
CA LYS A 119 -5.31 -14.08 3.56
C LYS A 119 -5.62 -12.64 3.89
N ILE A 120 -4.84 -11.72 3.37
CA ILE A 120 -5.06 -10.32 3.66
C ILE A 120 -6.33 -9.79 3.01
N THR A 121 -6.57 -10.19 1.77
CA THR A 121 -7.66 -9.61 1.01
C THR A 121 -8.94 -10.41 1.03
N GLY A 122 -8.85 -11.67 1.37
CA GLY A 122 -10.02 -12.54 1.33
C GLY A 122 -10.33 -13.08 -0.04
N LEU A 123 -9.51 -12.81 -1.04
CA LEU A 123 -9.77 -13.31 -2.38
C LEU A 123 -9.33 -14.75 -2.52
N SER A 124 -10.00 -15.49 -3.41
CA SER A 124 -9.55 -16.84 -3.70
C SER A 124 -8.33 -16.74 -4.60
N ARG A 125 -7.57 -17.81 -4.70
CA ARG A 125 -6.39 -17.82 -5.52
C ARG A 125 -6.73 -17.53 -6.96
N PHE A 126 -7.82 -18.09 -7.44
CA PHE A 126 -8.21 -17.89 -8.82
C PHE A 126 -8.58 -16.42 -9.06
N ALA A 127 -9.36 -15.84 -8.17
CA ALA A 127 -9.72 -14.43 -8.31
C ALA A 127 -8.50 -13.53 -8.21
N LEU A 128 -7.56 -13.89 -7.33
CA LEU A 128 -6.35 -13.11 -7.18
C LEU A 128 -5.53 -13.12 -8.45
N TYR A 129 -5.35 -14.28 -9.07
CA TYR A 129 -4.58 -14.35 -10.29
C TYR A 129 -5.21 -13.49 -11.37
N ARG A 130 -6.51 -13.59 -11.52
CA ARG A 130 -7.20 -12.85 -12.56
C ARG A 130 -7.04 -11.34 -12.34
N ARG A 131 -7.22 -10.91 -11.11
CA ARG A 131 -7.14 -9.50 -10.83
C ARG A 131 -5.73 -8.96 -10.92
N LEU A 132 -4.74 -9.74 -10.50
CA LEU A 132 -3.37 -9.31 -10.62
C LEU A 132 -2.97 -9.15 -12.08
N ASN A 133 -3.40 -10.07 -12.94
CA ASN A 133 -3.05 -9.96 -14.34
C ASN A 133 -3.66 -8.71 -14.97
N ASN A 134 -4.90 -8.42 -14.63
CA ASN A 134 -5.55 -7.24 -15.17
C ASN A 134 -4.90 -5.97 -14.63
N ALA A 135 -4.62 -5.93 -13.35
CA ALA A 135 -4.01 -4.75 -12.75
C ALA A 135 -2.61 -4.52 -13.31
N LYS A 136 -1.87 -5.59 -13.53
CA LYS A 136 -0.54 -5.46 -14.07
C LYS A 136 -0.58 -4.89 -15.48
N SER A 137 -1.51 -5.34 -16.29
CA SER A 137 -1.64 -4.83 -17.64
C SER A 137 -1.95 -3.34 -17.64
N GLU A 138 -2.83 -2.93 -16.74
CA GLU A 138 -3.17 -1.53 -16.67
C GLU A 138 -2.02 -0.70 -16.15
N LEU A 139 -1.29 -1.21 -15.18
CA LEU A 139 -0.17 -0.47 -14.64
C LEU A 139 0.90 -0.25 -15.71
N VAL A 140 1.16 -1.26 -16.52
CA VAL A 140 2.15 -1.13 -17.57
C VAL A 140 1.71 -0.04 -18.56
N LYS A 141 0.44 0.02 -18.88
CA LYS A 141 -0.04 1.04 -19.76
C LYS A 141 0.21 2.42 -19.18
N TYR A 142 -0.08 2.62 -17.92
CA TYR A 142 0.10 3.92 -17.30
C TYR A 142 1.58 4.28 -17.20
N LEU A 143 2.44 3.30 -17.03
CA LEU A 143 3.85 3.59 -16.97
C LEU A 143 4.42 3.99 -18.32
N GLU A 144 3.78 3.55 -19.38
CA GLU A 144 4.27 3.88 -20.69
C GLU A 144 3.77 5.23 -21.17
N GLU A 145 2.84 5.81 -20.50
CA GLU A 145 2.37 7.14 -20.85
C GLU A 145 3.38 8.19 -20.42
#